data_98c390f635ac40024dd2199c7aa97fe7
#
_entry.id   98c390f635ac40024dd2199c7aa97fe7
#
_cell.length_a   1.000
_cell.length_b   1.000
_cell.length_c   1.000
_cell.angle_alpha   90.00
_cell.angle_beta   90.00
_cell.angle_gamma   90.00
#
_symmetry.space_group_name_H-M   'P 1'
#
loop_
_entity.id
_entity.type
_entity.pdbx_description
1 polymer ?
#
loop_
_entity_poly.entity_id
_entity_poly.type
_entity_poly.pdbx_seq_one_letter_code
_entity_poly.pdbx_strand_id
1 'polypeptide(L)'
;MLYFSVYGQQNGKSPVDTLKGKSYEYFLDKFEEDEQSDASKIYGIAYLKKAKSENNWKHILNAYKIILHQSEKRNRIYYADSMIYAAKHTQENDLIGSAYLTKGIVYYDMTDYNNALDNYLIANNHLIGTADKYLEHKTKYNIAQIKYYLGYYDDAASLFKESAAYFKNEDDIPYLSSLHSLALCYSRLEKFGQCTITNDFGIKEASRLEYYEAIPRFVNSEGINQFFRKNYSISIGKLNETLPSFIKNKDFAGETVTCFYLGKNYWALNQREKAMQYFLKVNKAFIERNYIYPYLRESFEITIDYYKSENDLQAQLKYIDQLLLADKYLTNNYKYLYGRIHKEYDTKKLLHAKGEIEKSLRFEKQQNIIFIILIAILLAWLGYMIYKSRENKRKFKRLMERKAQQVKLTAEAKLKNTDTLKMNPEVKASILKHLDNFESSEKFLEKGITLPKLAKKFNSNIVYVSKVISHSRLKKSTDYINDLKIDWIIIQLRENSKFRNYTNKALGEEAGFSTTQHFTRAFYKNTGISPTFFIQELKRTIATGNLP
;
A
#
# COMPACT_ATOMS: atom_id res chain seq x y z
N MET A 1 23.55 46.54 -23.61
CA MET A 1 24.57 47.48 -23.10
C MET A 1 24.00 48.16 -21.87
N LEU A 2 24.36 47.72 -20.69
CA LEU A 2 23.93 48.32 -19.42
C LEU A 2 25.06 49.22 -18.92
N TYR A 3 24.75 50.49 -18.79
CA TYR A 3 25.61 51.48 -18.17
C TYR A 3 25.74 51.17 -16.68
N PHE A 4 26.91 50.75 -16.24
CA PHE A 4 27.32 50.81 -14.85
C PHE A 4 27.92 52.20 -14.62
N SER A 5 27.24 53.03 -13.83
CA SER A 5 27.83 54.26 -13.28
C SER A 5 28.93 53.88 -12.29
N VAL A 6 30.12 54.31 -12.62
CA VAL A 6 31.32 54.21 -11.80
C VAL A 6 31.13 55.05 -10.54
N TYR A 7 30.96 54.42 -9.40
CA TYR A 7 31.25 55.03 -8.08
C TYR A 7 32.65 54.55 -7.64
N GLY A 8 33.42 55.50 -7.17
CA GLY A 8 34.82 55.45 -6.93
C GLY A 8 35.36 54.22 -6.19
N GLN A 9 36.59 53.87 -6.57
CA GLN A 9 37.44 52.90 -5.92
C GLN A 9 37.70 53.28 -4.44
N GLN A 10 36.95 52.68 -3.54
CA GLN A 10 37.43 52.35 -2.19
C GLN A 10 37.69 50.85 -2.18
N ASN A 11 38.85 50.44 -1.64
CA ASN A 11 39.24 49.05 -1.40
C ASN A 11 38.29 48.30 -0.49
N GLY A 12 37.07 48.03 -0.96
CA GLY A 12 36.01 47.30 -0.27
C GLY A 12 35.78 45.95 -0.95
N LYS A 13 35.98 44.87 -0.27
CA LYS A 13 35.52 43.55 -0.70
C LYS A 13 34.04 43.67 -1.11
N SER A 14 33.68 43.08 -2.25
CA SER A 14 32.25 42.99 -2.64
C SER A 14 31.42 42.47 -1.46
N PRO A 15 30.20 43.00 -1.20
CA PRO A 15 29.33 42.47 -0.15
C PRO A 15 29.19 40.95 -0.18
N VAL A 16 29.24 40.35 -1.36
CA VAL A 16 29.23 38.89 -1.55
C VAL A 16 30.53 38.24 -1.04
N ASP A 17 31.69 38.93 -1.16
CA ASP A 17 32.97 38.37 -0.73
C ASP A 17 33.15 38.40 0.80
N THR A 18 32.43 39.28 1.50
CA THR A 18 32.40 39.31 2.99
C THR A 18 31.66 38.12 3.57
N LEU A 19 30.82 37.46 2.79
CA LEU A 19 30.01 36.29 3.17
C LEU A 19 30.73 34.98 2.85
N LYS A 20 31.95 35.02 2.33
CA LYS A 20 32.73 33.81 2.04
C LYS A 20 32.99 33.02 3.33
N GLY A 21 32.69 31.73 3.29
CA GLY A 21 32.85 30.82 4.46
C GLY A 21 31.65 30.67 5.34
N LYS A 22 30.54 31.37 5.11
CA LYS A 22 29.26 31.13 5.80
C LYS A 22 28.63 29.79 5.39
N SER A 23 27.87 29.17 6.29
CA SER A 23 27.13 27.93 6.02
C SER A 23 25.95 28.16 5.07
N TYR A 24 25.43 27.08 4.48
CA TYR A 24 24.18 27.17 3.70
C TYR A 24 22.98 27.56 4.57
N GLU A 25 22.91 27.02 5.78
CA GLU A 25 21.90 27.35 6.78
C GLU A 25 21.87 28.85 7.10
N TYR A 26 23.05 29.46 7.34
CA TYR A 26 23.15 30.89 7.55
C TYR A 26 22.48 31.71 6.43
N PHE A 27 22.67 31.29 5.17
CA PHE A 27 22.05 32.01 4.04
C PHE A 27 20.53 31.82 3.98
N LEU A 28 20.03 30.64 4.36
CA LEU A 28 18.60 30.36 4.41
C LEU A 28 17.94 31.15 5.54
N ASP A 29 18.52 31.16 6.73
CA ASP A 29 18.01 31.93 7.88
C ASP A 29 17.92 33.44 7.53
N LYS A 30 18.99 33.98 6.92
CA LYS A 30 19.00 35.40 6.51
C LYS A 30 18.03 35.71 5.38
N PHE A 31 17.71 34.75 4.56
CA PHE A 31 16.68 34.89 3.54
C PHE A 31 15.28 34.91 4.17
N GLU A 32 15.01 34.02 5.15
CA GLU A 32 13.72 33.95 5.85
C GLU A 32 13.47 35.18 6.75
N GLU A 33 14.51 35.73 7.38
CA GLU A 33 14.41 36.93 8.21
C GLU A 33 13.95 38.18 7.42
N ASP A 34 14.30 38.29 6.14
CA ASP A 34 14.00 39.48 5.35
C ASP A 34 13.87 39.19 3.83
N GLU A 35 12.83 38.46 3.47
CA GLU A 35 12.61 37.90 2.14
C GLU A 35 12.57 38.95 1.00
N GLN A 36 12.19 40.19 1.30
CA GLN A 36 11.94 41.24 0.29
C GLN A 36 13.01 42.35 0.24
N SER A 37 14.06 42.29 1.04
CA SER A 37 15.09 43.32 1.06
C SER A 37 16.11 43.18 -0.07
N ASP A 38 16.79 44.27 -0.38
CA ASP A 38 17.97 44.22 -1.28
C ASP A 38 19.13 43.41 -0.69
N ALA A 39 19.23 43.30 0.63
CA ALA A 39 20.18 42.44 1.32
C ALA A 39 19.93 40.95 1.02
N SER A 40 18.68 40.54 0.97
CA SER A 40 18.26 39.18 0.66
C SER A 40 18.74 38.74 -0.74
N LYS A 41 18.76 39.63 -1.73
CA LYS A 41 19.32 39.35 -3.06
C LYS A 41 20.82 39.03 -2.98
N ILE A 42 21.57 39.77 -2.12
CA ILE A 42 23.01 39.54 -1.91
C ILE A 42 23.24 38.15 -1.31
N TYR A 43 22.41 37.73 -0.34
CA TYR A 43 22.50 36.39 0.25
C TYR A 43 22.18 35.28 -0.76
N GLY A 44 21.16 35.44 -1.61
CA GLY A 44 20.87 34.50 -2.70
C GLY A 44 22.05 34.32 -3.68
N ILE A 45 22.70 35.43 -4.07
CA ILE A 45 23.88 35.43 -4.96
C ILE A 45 25.08 34.75 -4.25
N ALA A 46 25.33 35.07 -2.98
CA ALA A 46 26.42 34.48 -2.21
C ALA A 46 26.22 32.95 -2.02
N TYR A 47 24.99 32.56 -1.73
CA TYR A 47 24.61 31.14 -1.67
C TYR A 47 24.89 30.42 -2.98
N LEU A 48 24.48 30.99 -4.12
CA LEU A 48 24.71 30.42 -5.45
C LEU A 48 26.23 30.32 -5.77
N LYS A 49 27.01 31.36 -5.43
CA LYS A 49 28.46 31.38 -5.64
C LYS A 49 29.15 30.26 -4.86
N LYS A 50 28.77 30.07 -3.60
CA LYS A 50 29.24 28.97 -2.74
C LYS A 50 28.87 27.60 -3.34
N ALA A 51 27.59 27.39 -3.66
CA ALA A 51 27.10 26.14 -4.20
C ALA A 51 27.81 25.74 -5.52
N LYS A 52 28.06 26.71 -6.40
CA LYS A 52 28.81 26.49 -7.64
C LYS A 52 30.28 26.15 -7.38
N SER A 53 30.93 26.81 -6.41
CA SER A 53 32.34 26.51 -6.07
C SER A 53 32.51 25.10 -5.48
N GLU A 54 31.47 24.55 -4.87
CA GLU A 54 31.46 23.22 -4.28
C GLU A 54 30.85 22.15 -5.21
N ASN A 55 30.42 22.54 -6.44
CA ASN A 55 29.68 21.66 -7.39
C ASN A 55 28.47 20.94 -6.76
N ASN A 56 27.82 21.58 -5.79
CA ASN A 56 26.68 20.99 -5.10
C ASN A 56 25.38 21.33 -5.80
N TRP A 57 24.93 20.44 -6.68
CA TRP A 57 23.77 20.65 -7.54
C TRP A 57 22.46 20.87 -6.77
N LYS A 58 22.27 20.25 -5.61
CA LYS A 58 21.09 20.48 -4.77
C LYS A 58 21.05 21.91 -4.24
N HIS A 59 22.18 22.39 -3.75
CA HIS A 59 22.28 23.77 -3.29
C HIS A 59 22.24 24.78 -4.45
N ILE A 60 22.76 24.45 -5.64
CA ILE A 60 22.61 25.29 -6.84
C ILE A 60 21.12 25.45 -7.20
N LEU A 61 20.35 24.35 -7.16
CA LEU A 61 18.90 24.37 -7.40
C LEU A 61 18.18 25.27 -6.38
N ASN A 62 18.47 25.09 -5.08
CA ASN A 62 17.86 25.91 -4.02
C ASN A 62 18.22 27.39 -4.16
N ALA A 63 19.46 27.71 -4.51
CA ALA A 63 19.88 29.09 -4.77
C ALA A 63 19.07 29.72 -5.91
N TYR A 64 18.89 29.01 -7.02
CA TYR A 64 18.09 29.51 -8.13
C TYR A 64 16.60 29.67 -7.74
N LYS A 65 16.07 28.79 -6.89
CA LYS A 65 14.70 28.93 -6.36
C LYS A 65 14.55 30.23 -5.54
N ILE A 66 15.49 30.52 -4.65
CA ILE A 66 15.55 31.75 -3.86
C ILE A 66 15.60 32.97 -4.78
N ILE A 67 16.54 33.02 -5.74
CA ILE A 67 16.70 34.14 -6.66
C ILE A 67 15.44 34.33 -7.53
N LEU A 68 14.76 33.26 -7.93
CA LEU A 68 13.53 33.31 -8.70
C LEU A 68 12.46 34.09 -7.95
N HIS A 69 12.24 33.80 -6.66
CA HIS A 69 11.23 34.50 -5.86
C HIS A 69 11.51 35.99 -5.71
N GLN A 70 12.77 36.39 -5.66
CA GLN A 70 13.21 37.79 -5.56
C GLN A 70 13.24 38.53 -6.89
N SER A 71 13.06 37.83 -8.00
CA SER A 71 13.23 38.41 -9.34
C SER A 71 11.94 39.00 -9.87
N GLU A 72 12.11 40.03 -10.73
CA GLU A 72 11.00 40.54 -11.52
C GLU A 72 10.35 39.42 -12.35
N LYS A 73 9.04 39.50 -12.53
CA LYS A 73 8.22 38.47 -13.18
C LYS A 73 8.79 37.96 -14.51
N ARG A 74 9.30 38.88 -15.37
CA ARG A 74 9.90 38.55 -16.67
C ARG A 74 11.17 37.70 -16.58
N ASN A 75 11.93 37.82 -15.48
CA ASN A 75 13.21 37.13 -15.29
C ASN A 75 13.02 35.74 -14.63
N ARG A 76 11.86 35.48 -14.04
CA ARG A 76 11.58 34.23 -13.30
C ARG A 76 11.71 32.99 -14.18
N ILE A 77 11.33 33.08 -15.47
CA ILE A 77 11.48 31.96 -16.42
C ILE A 77 12.94 31.56 -16.58
N TYR A 78 13.84 32.53 -16.71
CA TYR A 78 15.28 32.25 -16.82
C TYR A 78 15.83 31.48 -15.61
N TYR A 79 15.43 31.90 -14.41
CA TYR A 79 15.85 31.19 -13.19
C TYR A 79 15.17 29.82 -13.03
N ALA A 80 13.94 29.66 -13.47
CA ALA A 80 13.26 28.37 -13.51
C ALA A 80 13.97 27.39 -14.47
N ASP A 81 14.45 27.86 -15.62
CA ASP A 81 15.27 27.05 -16.53
C ASP A 81 16.62 26.65 -15.89
N SER A 82 17.23 27.57 -15.15
CA SER A 82 18.46 27.28 -14.39
C SER A 82 18.22 26.25 -13.28
N MET A 83 17.03 26.30 -12.62
CA MET A 83 16.62 25.27 -11.67
C MET A 83 16.49 23.90 -12.33
N ILE A 84 15.84 23.82 -13.49
CA ILE A 84 15.68 22.56 -14.24
C ILE A 84 17.04 22.00 -14.63
N TYR A 85 17.95 22.86 -15.10
CA TYR A 85 19.31 22.45 -15.42
C TYR A 85 20.04 21.86 -14.21
N ALA A 86 19.99 22.53 -13.06
CA ALA A 86 20.61 22.04 -11.83
C ALA A 86 19.94 20.73 -11.34
N ALA A 87 18.62 20.66 -11.38
CA ALA A 87 17.86 19.47 -10.97
C ALA A 87 18.24 18.23 -11.79
N LYS A 88 18.39 18.37 -13.11
CA LYS A 88 18.79 17.25 -13.98
C LYS A 88 20.17 16.67 -13.63
N HIS A 89 21.08 17.49 -13.10
CA HIS A 89 22.39 17.01 -12.65
C HIS A 89 22.35 16.24 -11.34
N THR A 90 21.27 16.36 -10.54
CA THR A 90 21.10 15.55 -9.34
C THR A 90 20.61 14.13 -9.65
N GLN A 91 19.99 13.91 -10.81
CA GLN A 91 19.32 12.66 -11.22
C GLN A 91 18.19 12.23 -10.29
N GLU A 92 17.71 13.12 -9.42
CA GLU A 92 16.62 12.86 -8.46
C GLU A 92 15.28 13.33 -9.05
N ASN A 93 14.33 12.41 -9.21
CA ASN A 93 13.05 12.68 -9.85
C ASN A 93 12.20 13.72 -9.11
N ASP A 94 12.22 13.73 -7.78
CA ASP A 94 11.53 14.70 -6.94
C ASP A 94 12.06 16.13 -7.17
N LEU A 95 13.37 16.31 -7.26
CA LEU A 95 13.99 17.61 -7.54
C LEU A 95 13.71 18.07 -8.98
N ILE A 96 13.76 17.16 -9.95
CA ILE A 96 13.40 17.46 -11.34
C ILE A 96 11.92 17.86 -11.42
N GLY A 97 11.04 17.10 -10.78
CA GLY A 97 9.61 17.38 -10.70
C GLY A 97 9.33 18.74 -10.04
N SER A 98 10.00 19.05 -8.93
CA SER A 98 9.92 20.35 -8.24
C SER A 98 10.31 21.52 -9.13
N ALA A 99 11.39 21.40 -9.91
CA ALA A 99 11.84 22.45 -10.81
C ALA A 99 10.83 22.70 -11.94
N TYR A 100 10.30 21.65 -12.57
CA TYR A 100 9.26 21.78 -13.59
C TYR A 100 7.94 22.33 -13.00
N LEU A 101 7.53 21.91 -11.80
CA LEU A 101 6.36 22.46 -11.11
C LEU A 101 6.53 23.96 -10.89
N THR A 102 7.70 24.40 -10.40
CA THR A 102 8.00 25.83 -10.19
C THR A 102 7.92 26.61 -11.51
N LYS A 103 8.47 26.08 -12.60
CA LYS A 103 8.39 26.73 -13.92
C LYS A 103 6.94 26.81 -14.40
N GLY A 104 6.13 25.76 -14.18
CA GLY A 104 4.70 25.78 -14.49
C GLY A 104 3.95 26.87 -13.72
N ILE A 105 4.21 27.03 -12.42
CA ILE A 105 3.62 28.09 -11.59
C ILE A 105 3.98 29.48 -12.13
N VAL A 106 5.24 29.69 -12.53
CA VAL A 106 5.68 30.97 -13.14
C VAL A 106 4.89 31.26 -14.43
N TYR A 107 4.70 30.27 -15.29
CA TYR A 107 3.87 30.45 -16.50
C TYR A 107 2.40 30.73 -16.17
N TYR A 108 1.84 30.03 -15.17
CA TYR A 108 0.47 30.27 -14.72
C TYR A 108 0.26 31.72 -14.24
N ASP A 109 1.20 32.25 -13.44
CA ASP A 109 1.22 33.65 -13.00
C ASP A 109 1.32 34.65 -14.15
N MET A 110 1.94 34.24 -15.26
CA MET A 110 2.02 35.03 -16.50
C MET A 110 0.80 34.85 -17.41
N THR A 111 -0.22 34.10 -16.97
CA THR A 111 -1.41 33.74 -17.74
C THR A 111 -1.15 32.87 -18.99
N ASP A 112 0.04 32.29 -19.07
CA ASP A 112 0.40 31.33 -20.12
C ASP A 112 0.04 29.90 -19.67
N TYR A 113 -1.26 29.61 -19.73
CA TYR A 113 -1.81 28.35 -19.26
C TYR A 113 -1.33 27.11 -20.05
N ASN A 114 -0.95 27.32 -21.33
CA ASN A 114 -0.46 26.23 -22.18
C ASN A 114 0.92 25.75 -21.70
N ASN A 115 1.87 26.67 -21.54
CA ASN A 115 3.18 26.34 -21.01
C ASN A 115 3.11 25.92 -19.53
N ALA A 116 2.20 26.47 -18.74
CA ALA A 116 1.95 26.03 -17.37
C ALA A 116 1.58 24.54 -17.32
N LEU A 117 0.57 24.14 -18.11
CA LEU A 117 0.12 22.74 -18.16
C LEU A 117 1.23 21.80 -18.62
N ASP A 118 1.99 22.14 -19.66
CA ASP A 118 3.11 21.31 -20.13
C ASP A 118 4.10 21.02 -19.01
N ASN A 119 4.47 22.05 -18.25
CA ASN A 119 5.41 21.89 -17.15
C ASN A 119 4.78 21.11 -15.97
N TYR A 120 3.49 21.29 -15.67
CA TYR A 120 2.78 20.50 -14.67
C TYR A 120 2.72 19.01 -15.05
N LEU A 121 2.49 18.68 -16.32
CA LEU A 121 2.46 17.31 -16.79
C LEU A 121 3.85 16.63 -16.71
N ILE A 122 4.93 17.38 -17.05
CA ILE A 122 6.29 16.90 -16.88
C ILE A 122 6.59 16.67 -15.39
N ALA A 123 6.25 17.64 -14.52
CA ALA A 123 6.42 17.51 -13.08
C ALA A 123 5.68 16.28 -12.54
N ASN A 124 4.41 16.10 -12.93
CA ASN A 124 3.60 14.95 -12.53
C ASN A 124 4.24 13.62 -12.93
N ASN A 125 4.81 13.52 -14.14
CA ASN A 125 5.48 12.29 -14.60
C ASN A 125 6.73 11.95 -13.76
N HIS A 126 7.48 12.96 -13.29
CA HIS A 126 8.64 12.74 -12.43
C HIS A 126 8.26 12.45 -10.97
N LEU A 127 7.14 12.99 -10.49
CA LEU A 127 6.73 12.87 -9.08
C LEU A 127 5.93 11.60 -8.78
N ILE A 128 5.30 10.98 -9.78
CA ILE A 128 4.57 9.71 -9.59
C ILE A 128 5.52 8.65 -9.06
N GLY A 129 5.17 8.07 -7.91
CA GLY A 129 5.95 7.00 -7.28
C GLY A 129 7.14 7.47 -6.44
N THR A 130 7.38 8.78 -6.32
CA THR A 130 8.36 9.32 -5.37
C THR A 130 7.81 9.35 -3.94
N ALA A 131 8.69 9.50 -2.96
CA ALA A 131 8.30 9.64 -1.56
C ALA A 131 7.73 11.04 -1.23
N ASP A 132 7.98 12.05 -2.09
CA ASP A 132 7.54 13.43 -1.87
C ASP A 132 6.07 13.63 -2.19
N LYS A 133 5.22 13.35 -1.22
CA LYS A 133 3.77 13.53 -1.32
C LYS A 133 3.34 14.99 -1.37
N TYR A 134 4.12 15.88 -0.78
CA TYR A 134 3.86 17.31 -0.83
C TYR A 134 3.87 17.83 -2.27
N LEU A 135 4.93 17.54 -3.03
CA LEU A 135 5.03 17.95 -4.43
C LEU A 135 3.99 17.26 -5.32
N GLU A 136 3.64 16.01 -5.04
CA GLU A 136 2.56 15.31 -5.75
C GLU A 136 1.23 16.05 -5.60
N HIS A 137 0.82 16.37 -4.37
CA HIS A 137 -0.44 17.08 -4.11
C HIS A 137 -0.42 18.53 -4.60
N LYS A 138 0.73 19.20 -4.52
CA LYS A 138 0.92 20.54 -5.07
C LYS A 138 0.77 20.54 -6.61
N THR A 139 1.26 19.51 -7.28
CA THR A 139 1.08 19.35 -8.73
C THR A 139 -0.39 19.08 -9.08
N LYS A 140 -1.07 18.21 -8.32
CA LYS A 140 -2.52 17.95 -8.49
C LYS A 140 -3.34 19.23 -8.31
N TYR A 141 -3.03 20.05 -7.30
CA TYR A 141 -3.66 21.34 -7.09
C TYR A 141 -3.53 22.26 -8.32
N ASN A 142 -2.32 22.38 -8.89
CA ASN A 142 -2.09 23.22 -10.06
C ASN A 142 -2.78 22.69 -11.32
N ILE A 143 -2.84 21.38 -11.51
CA ILE A 143 -3.63 20.75 -12.60
C ILE A 143 -5.13 21.01 -12.39
N ALA A 144 -5.61 20.98 -11.14
CA ALA A 144 -7.00 21.30 -10.82
C ALA A 144 -7.36 22.75 -11.20
N GLN A 145 -6.44 23.71 -11.06
CA GLN A 145 -6.62 25.08 -11.52
C GLN A 145 -6.87 25.15 -13.05
N ILE A 146 -6.13 24.36 -13.83
CA ILE A 146 -6.35 24.27 -15.29
C ILE A 146 -7.69 23.60 -15.60
N LYS A 147 -8.07 22.55 -14.86
CA LYS A 147 -9.39 21.92 -15.01
C LYS A 147 -10.52 22.91 -14.69
N TYR A 148 -10.37 23.70 -13.64
CA TYR A 148 -11.32 24.79 -13.31
C TYR A 148 -11.42 25.81 -14.45
N TYR A 149 -10.29 26.24 -15.02
CA TYR A 149 -10.27 27.14 -16.18
C TYR A 149 -11.05 26.56 -17.38
N LEU A 150 -10.92 25.25 -17.62
CA LEU A 150 -11.62 24.55 -18.70
C LEU A 150 -13.10 24.28 -18.40
N GLY A 151 -13.61 24.56 -17.20
CA GLY A 151 -14.99 24.31 -16.80
C GLY A 151 -15.26 22.88 -16.27
N TYR A 152 -14.22 22.04 -16.07
CA TYR A 152 -14.35 20.71 -15.46
C TYR A 152 -14.44 20.83 -13.94
N TYR A 153 -15.51 21.45 -13.46
CA TYR A 153 -15.65 21.83 -12.05
C TYR A 153 -15.75 20.64 -11.10
N ASP A 154 -16.38 19.51 -11.50
CA ASP A 154 -16.46 18.31 -10.66
C ASP A 154 -15.07 17.66 -10.48
N ASP A 155 -14.31 17.52 -11.55
CA ASP A 155 -12.94 16.99 -11.51
C ASP A 155 -12.03 17.90 -10.69
N ALA A 156 -12.11 19.23 -10.92
CA ALA A 156 -11.34 20.21 -10.16
C ALA A 156 -11.68 20.15 -8.67
N ALA A 157 -12.97 20.08 -8.33
CA ALA A 157 -13.42 19.95 -6.94
C ALA A 157 -12.90 18.70 -6.26
N SER A 158 -12.86 17.56 -6.97
CA SER A 158 -12.28 16.31 -6.44
C SER A 158 -10.80 16.47 -6.10
N LEU A 159 -10.01 17.05 -7.01
CA LEU A 159 -8.58 17.28 -6.80
C LEU A 159 -8.30 18.32 -5.71
N PHE A 160 -9.10 19.41 -5.64
CA PHE A 160 -8.97 20.39 -4.57
C PHE A 160 -9.32 19.81 -3.20
N LYS A 161 -10.35 18.96 -3.13
CA LYS A 161 -10.70 18.25 -1.88
C LYS A 161 -9.59 17.32 -1.42
N GLU A 162 -8.99 16.56 -2.34
CA GLU A 162 -7.84 15.70 -2.07
C GLU A 162 -6.64 16.51 -1.58
N SER A 163 -6.33 17.63 -2.26
CA SER A 163 -5.25 18.53 -1.88
C SER A 163 -5.48 19.16 -0.51
N ALA A 164 -6.70 19.64 -0.22
CA ALA A 164 -7.05 20.20 1.08
C ALA A 164 -6.92 19.18 2.20
N ALA A 165 -7.31 17.92 1.98
CA ALA A 165 -7.17 16.86 2.96
C ALA A 165 -5.70 16.58 3.30
N TYR A 166 -4.81 16.58 2.30
CA TYR A 166 -3.39 16.39 2.50
C TYR A 166 -2.74 17.58 3.21
N PHE A 167 -2.96 18.82 2.69
CA PHE A 167 -2.27 20.01 3.20
C PHE A 167 -2.74 20.46 4.59
N LYS A 168 -3.86 19.97 5.09
CA LYS A 168 -4.44 20.37 6.38
C LYS A 168 -3.45 20.35 7.55
N ASN A 169 -2.51 19.39 7.55
CA ASN A 169 -1.51 19.21 8.60
C ASN A 169 -0.07 19.45 8.10
N GLU A 170 0.08 19.87 6.85
CA GLU A 170 1.40 19.99 6.20
C GLU A 170 1.76 21.46 5.90
N ASP A 171 0.81 22.24 5.36
CA ASP A 171 1.09 23.61 4.92
C ASP A 171 -0.23 24.43 4.85
N ASP A 172 -0.31 25.47 5.66
CA ASP A 172 -1.52 26.28 5.82
C ASP A 172 -1.92 27.02 4.55
N ILE A 173 -0.95 27.51 3.77
CA ILE A 173 -1.23 28.30 2.56
C ILE A 173 -1.86 27.44 1.45
N PRO A 174 -1.29 26.31 1.03
CA PRO A 174 -1.94 25.40 0.09
C PRO A 174 -3.27 24.83 0.63
N TYR A 175 -3.36 24.59 1.94
CA TYR A 175 -4.61 24.15 2.57
C TYR A 175 -5.75 25.14 2.35
N LEU A 176 -5.56 26.40 2.76
CA LEU A 176 -6.56 27.46 2.61
C LEU A 176 -6.86 27.75 1.14
N SER A 177 -5.83 27.72 0.27
CA SER A 177 -6.00 27.90 -1.17
C SER A 177 -6.84 26.79 -1.79
N SER A 178 -6.66 25.55 -1.34
CA SER A 178 -7.44 24.38 -1.80
C SER A 178 -8.91 24.48 -1.36
N LEU A 179 -9.17 24.89 -0.11
CA LEU A 179 -10.53 25.14 0.38
C LEU A 179 -11.24 26.24 -0.41
N HIS A 180 -10.56 27.37 -0.67
CA HIS A 180 -11.09 28.46 -1.46
C HIS A 180 -11.44 28.00 -2.89
N SER A 181 -10.52 27.31 -3.57
CA SER A 181 -10.75 26.80 -4.91
C SER A 181 -11.90 25.78 -4.96
N LEU A 182 -12.04 24.97 -3.91
CA LEU A 182 -13.17 24.05 -3.76
C LEU A 182 -14.51 24.80 -3.62
N ALA A 183 -14.55 25.87 -2.83
CA ALA A 183 -15.74 26.71 -2.69
C ALA A 183 -16.16 27.34 -4.02
N LEU A 184 -15.18 27.82 -4.81
CA LEU A 184 -15.45 28.34 -6.16
C LEU A 184 -16.04 27.26 -7.08
N CYS A 185 -15.52 26.02 -7.02
CA CYS A 185 -16.09 24.90 -7.77
C CYS A 185 -17.54 24.64 -7.38
N TYR A 186 -17.86 24.62 -6.07
CA TYR A 186 -19.23 24.41 -5.60
C TYR A 186 -20.21 25.51 -6.10
N SER A 187 -19.75 26.76 -6.13
CA SER A 187 -20.56 27.86 -6.70
C SER A 187 -20.86 27.61 -8.19
N ARG A 188 -19.87 27.13 -8.98
CA ARG A 188 -20.04 26.83 -10.41
C ARG A 188 -20.90 25.61 -10.68
N LEU A 189 -20.91 24.65 -9.75
CA LEU A 189 -21.75 23.45 -9.79
C LEU A 189 -23.16 23.69 -9.23
N GLU A 190 -23.53 24.93 -8.94
CA GLU A 190 -24.79 25.29 -8.32
C GLU A 190 -25.04 24.65 -6.94
N LYS A 191 -23.98 24.14 -6.31
CA LYS A 191 -23.97 23.55 -4.96
C LYS A 191 -23.85 24.67 -3.91
N PHE A 192 -24.75 25.66 -3.95
CA PHE A 192 -24.66 26.91 -3.21
C PHE A 192 -24.51 26.72 -1.70
N GLY A 193 -25.26 25.79 -1.10
CA GLY A 193 -25.15 25.47 0.33
C GLY A 193 -23.77 24.96 0.71
N GLN A 194 -23.18 24.08 -0.11
CA GLN A 194 -21.83 23.55 0.11
C GLN A 194 -20.77 24.65 -0.06
N CYS A 195 -20.97 25.58 -0.99
CA CYS A 195 -20.11 26.75 -1.15
C CYS A 195 -20.11 27.61 0.13
N THR A 196 -21.28 27.96 0.66
CA THR A 196 -21.39 28.76 1.91
C THR A 196 -20.71 28.02 3.08
N ILE A 197 -21.01 26.74 3.29
CA ILE A 197 -20.38 25.94 4.36
C ILE A 197 -18.85 25.92 4.23
N THR A 198 -18.34 25.76 3.00
CA THR A 198 -16.89 25.73 2.75
C THR A 198 -16.25 27.09 2.97
N ASN A 199 -16.92 28.20 2.56
CA ASN A 199 -16.42 29.55 2.80
C ASN A 199 -16.39 29.88 4.30
N ASP A 200 -17.46 29.60 5.04
CA ASP A 200 -17.51 29.79 6.50
C ASP A 200 -16.46 28.97 7.24
N PHE A 201 -16.26 27.74 6.81
CA PHE A 201 -15.21 26.88 7.35
C PHE A 201 -13.81 27.43 7.02
N GLY A 202 -13.59 27.90 5.79
CA GLY A 202 -12.31 28.50 5.37
C GLY A 202 -11.99 29.78 6.16
N ILE A 203 -12.98 30.64 6.46
CA ILE A 203 -12.80 31.83 7.31
C ILE A 203 -12.39 31.41 8.74
N LYS A 204 -13.07 30.41 9.32
CA LYS A 204 -12.74 29.90 10.66
C LYS A 204 -11.30 29.30 10.70
N GLU A 205 -10.94 28.51 9.70
CA GLU A 205 -9.59 27.94 9.61
C GLU A 205 -8.52 29.02 9.40
N ALA A 206 -8.76 30.01 8.52
CA ALA A 206 -7.85 31.12 8.33
C ALA A 206 -7.63 31.94 9.62
N SER A 207 -8.70 32.12 10.42
CA SER A 207 -8.60 32.78 11.73
C SER A 207 -7.88 31.93 12.76
N ARG A 208 -8.13 30.61 12.78
CA ARG A 208 -7.44 29.65 13.68
C ARG A 208 -5.93 29.58 13.42
N LEU A 209 -5.54 29.68 12.15
CA LEU A 209 -4.17 29.64 11.67
C LEU A 209 -3.50 31.02 11.69
N GLU A 210 -4.21 32.07 12.15
CA GLU A 210 -3.78 33.47 12.15
C GLU A 210 -3.41 34.00 10.74
N TYR A 211 -3.93 33.36 9.68
CA TYR A 211 -3.67 33.71 8.28
C TYR A 211 -4.80 34.61 7.73
N TYR A 212 -4.95 35.79 8.33
CA TYR A 212 -6.07 36.73 8.06
C TYR A 212 -6.12 37.22 6.61
N GLU A 213 -5.00 37.18 5.89
CA GLU A 213 -4.92 37.60 4.49
C GLU A 213 -5.74 36.72 3.53
N ALA A 214 -6.05 35.47 3.93
CA ALA A 214 -6.89 34.57 3.15
C ALA A 214 -8.40 34.87 3.29
N ILE A 215 -8.83 35.50 4.38
CA ILE A 215 -10.26 35.77 4.68
C ILE A 215 -10.97 36.49 3.52
N PRO A 216 -10.42 37.58 2.93
CA PRO A 216 -11.08 38.26 1.81
C PRO A 216 -11.43 37.37 0.63
N ARG A 217 -10.64 36.31 0.36
CA ARG A 217 -10.90 35.37 -0.73
C ARG A 217 -12.18 34.56 -0.47
N PHE A 218 -12.38 34.09 0.75
CA PHE A 218 -13.60 33.35 1.13
C PHE A 218 -14.84 34.25 1.16
N VAL A 219 -14.71 35.49 1.69
CA VAL A 219 -15.80 36.48 1.68
C VAL A 219 -16.20 36.84 0.24
N ASN A 220 -15.22 37.00 -0.65
CA ASN A 220 -15.43 37.21 -2.07
C ASN A 220 -16.15 36.06 -2.75
N SER A 221 -15.65 34.83 -2.51
CA SER A 221 -16.29 33.60 -3.00
C SER A 221 -17.75 33.51 -2.55
N GLU A 222 -18.05 33.87 -1.30
CA GLU A 222 -19.45 33.93 -0.83
C GLU A 222 -20.23 35.04 -1.53
N GLY A 223 -19.62 36.21 -1.78
CA GLY A 223 -20.22 37.25 -2.59
C GLY A 223 -20.62 36.76 -3.99
N ILE A 224 -19.77 36.01 -4.66
CA ILE A 224 -20.04 35.35 -5.94
C ILE A 224 -21.19 34.33 -5.80
N ASN A 225 -21.16 33.52 -4.74
CA ASN A 225 -22.20 32.53 -4.44
C ASN A 225 -23.59 33.22 -4.27
N GLN A 226 -23.63 34.36 -3.58
CA GLN A 226 -24.87 35.15 -3.40
C GLN A 226 -25.36 35.74 -4.71
N PHE A 227 -24.49 36.13 -5.66
CA PHE A 227 -24.89 36.52 -7.01
C PHE A 227 -25.66 35.41 -7.72
N PHE A 228 -25.15 34.16 -7.73
CA PHE A 228 -25.83 33.01 -8.34
C PHE A 228 -27.17 32.71 -7.66
N ARG A 229 -27.28 32.96 -6.36
CA ARG A 229 -28.56 32.87 -5.61
C ARG A 229 -29.50 34.05 -5.86
N LYS A 230 -29.11 35.00 -6.71
CA LYS A 230 -29.85 36.24 -7.01
C LYS A 230 -30.01 37.18 -5.83
N ASN A 231 -29.21 37.03 -4.78
CA ASN A 231 -29.16 37.92 -3.61
C ASN A 231 -28.23 39.11 -3.89
N TYR A 232 -28.57 39.94 -4.89
CA TYR A 232 -27.66 40.93 -5.46
C TYR A 232 -27.15 41.96 -4.44
N SER A 233 -28.01 42.45 -3.53
CA SER A 233 -27.60 43.42 -2.49
C SER A 233 -26.56 42.83 -1.54
N ILE A 234 -26.72 41.57 -1.11
CA ILE A 234 -25.74 40.86 -0.25
C ILE A 234 -24.45 40.63 -1.01
N SER A 235 -24.55 40.21 -2.27
CA SER A 235 -23.41 40.00 -3.15
C SER A 235 -22.58 41.27 -3.29
N ILE A 236 -23.22 42.42 -3.62
CA ILE A 236 -22.56 43.73 -3.75
C ILE A 236 -21.85 44.11 -2.46
N GLY A 237 -22.48 43.94 -1.29
CA GLY A 237 -21.90 44.24 0.00
C GLY A 237 -20.57 43.46 0.21
N LYS A 238 -20.61 42.13 0.07
CA LYS A 238 -19.44 41.27 0.24
C LYS A 238 -18.32 41.55 -0.79
N LEU A 239 -18.67 41.76 -2.04
CA LEU A 239 -17.70 42.06 -3.10
C LEU A 239 -17.02 43.42 -2.91
N ASN A 240 -17.76 44.46 -2.49
CA ASN A 240 -17.18 45.76 -2.16
C ASN A 240 -16.30 45.73 -0.91
N GLU A 241 -16.65 44.92 0.08
CA GLU A 241 -15.82 44.71 1.28
C GLU A 241 -14.43 44.17 0.92
N THR A 242 -14.34 43.29 -0.07
CA THR A 242 -13.08 42.56 -0.42
C THR A 242 -12.25 43.25 -1.50
N LEU A 243 -12.86 44.02 -2.38
CA LEU A 243 -12.16 44.68 -3.50
C LEU A 243 -10.94 45.52 -3.08
N PRO A 244 -10.99 46.35 -1.99
CA PRO A 244 -9.84 47.12 -1.54
C PRO A 244 -8.64 46.23 -1.15
N SER A 245 -8.90 45.05 -0.58
CA SER A 245 -7.86 44.10 -0.20
C SER A 245 -7.13 43.54 -1.43
N PHE A 246 -7.86 43.17 -2.48
CA PHE A 246 -7.23 42.69 -3.73
C PHE A 246 -6.38 43.77 -4.41
N ILE A 247 -6.87 45.03 -4.43
CA ILE A 247 -6.10 46.16 -4.98
C ILE A 247 -4.85 46.40 -4.16
N LYS A 248 -4.92 46.45 -2.82
CA LYS A 248 -3.77 46.62 -1.92
C LYS A 248 -2.72 45.55 -2.11
N ASN A 249 -3.16 44.29 -2.21
CA ASN A 249 -2.27 43.12 -2.36
C ASN A 249 -1.82 42.89 -3.82
N LYS A 250 -2.20 43.77 -4.75
CA LYS A 250 -1.93 43.66 -6.19
C LYS A 250 -2.41 42.32 -6.79
N ASP A 251 -3.47 41.74 -6.21
CA ASP A 251 -4.14 40.54 -6.73
C ASP A 251 -5.07 40.94 -7.88
N PHE A 252 -4.47 41.14 -9.07
CA PHE A 252 -5.19 41.56 -10.25
C PHE A 252 -6.27 40.54 -10.70
N ALA A 253 -6.08 39.27 -10.42
CA ALA A 253 -7.03 38.22 -10.76
C ALA A 253 -8.29 38.33 -9.88
N GLY A 254 -8.09 38.44 -8.57
CA GLY A 254 -9.15 38.66 -7.61
C GLY A 254 -9.90 39.96 -7.89
N GLU A 255 -9.16 41.07 -8.18
CA GLU A 255 -9.74 42.33 -8.58
C GLU A 255 -10.64 42.20 -9.83
N THR A 256 -10.13 41.57 -10.90
CA THR A 256 -10.85 41.41 -12.18
C THR A 256 -12.14 40.60 -12.01
N VAL A 257 -12.06 39.47 -11.30
CA VAL A 257 -13.24 38.60 -11.03
C VAL A 257 -14.27 39.36 -10.16
N THR A 258 -13.79 40.07 -9.14
CA THR A 258 -14.68 40.91 -8.29
C THR A 258 -15.40 41.98 -9.09
N CYS A 259 -14.66 42.70 -9.96
CA CYS A 259 -15.25 43.70 -10.86
C CYS A 259 -16.28 43.06 -11.80
N PHE A 260 -16.00 41.88 -12.36
CA PHE A 260 -16.97 41.20 -13.21
C PHE A 260 -18.31 40.96 -12.49
N TYR A 261 -18.26 40.39 -11.27
CA TYR A 261 -19.49 40.12 -10.52
C TYR A 261 -20.15 41.35 -9.97
N LEU A 262 -19.41 42.41 -9.64
CA LEU A 262 -20.02 43.73 -9.34
C LEU A 262 -20.75 44.28 -10.56
N GLY A 263 -20.13 44.24 -11.75
CA GLY A 263 -20.76 44.59 -13.00
C GLY A 263 -22.04 43.79 -13.26
N LYS A 264 -21.99 42.46 -13.10
CA LYS A 264 -23.16 41.59 -13.25
C LYS A 264 -24.29 41.91 -12.27
N ASN A 265 -23.96 42.17 -10.99
CA ASN A 265 -24.95 42.55 -9.99
C ASN A 265 -25.65 43.88 -10.34
N TYR A 266 -24.87 44.94 -10.68
CA TYR A 266 -25.45 46.23 -11.07
C TYR A 266 -26.24 46.14 -12.37
N TRP A 267 -25.80 45.32 -13.32
CA TRP A 267 -26.53 45.03 -14.56
C TRP A 267 -27.88 44.37 -14.28
N ALA A 268 -27.91 43.36 -13.40
CA ALA A 268 -29.13 42.68 -12.99
C ALA A 268 -30.12 43.61 -12.25
N LEU A 269 -29.61 44.65 -11.56
CA LEU A 269 -30.37 45.67 -10.90
C LEU A 269 -30.74 46.85 -11.81
N ASN A 270 -30.49 46.76 -13.12
CA ASN A 270 -30.72 47.80 -14.14
C ASN A 270 -29.94 49.11 -13.89
N GLN A 271 -28.81 49.05 -13.15
CA GLN A 271 -27.92 50.21 -12.91
C GLN A 271 -26.78 50.18 -13.93
N ARG A 272 -27.09 50.47 -15.19
CA ARG A 272 -26.24 50.21 -16.35
C ARG A 272 -24.93 51.00 -16.33
N GLU A 273 -24.95 52.29 -16.01
CA GLU A 273 -23.74 53.12 -15.96
C GLU A 273 -22.75 52.62 -14.88
N LYS A 274 -23.26 52.19 -13.72
CA LYS A 274 -22.41 51.59 -12.68
C LYS A 274 -21.85 50.26 -13.13
N ALA A 275 -22.66 49.42 -13.76
CA ALA A 275 -22.19 48.13 -14.30
C ALA A 275 -21.04 48.32 -15.29
N MET A 276 -21.17 49.31 -16.18
CA MET A 276 -20.15 49.62 -17.19
C MET A 276 -18.81 50.02 -16.59
N GLN A 277 -18.79 50.78 -15.47
CA GLN A 277 -17.54 51.13 -14.78
C GLN A 277 -16.72 49.87 -14.38
N TYR A 278 -17.37 48.77 -14.06
CA TYR A 278 -16.74 47.51 -13.70
C TYR A 278 -16.40 46.67 -14.92
N PHE A 279 -17.30 46.53 -15.90
CA PHE A 279 -17.00 45.75 -17.12
C PHE A 279 -15.84 46.32 -17.92
N LEU A 280 -15.68 47.62 -17.99
CA LEU A 280 -14.53 48.24 -18.65
C LEU A 280 -13.19 47.87 -17.99
N LYS A 281 -13.17 47.69 -16.66
CA LYS A 281 -11.97 47.20 -15.96
C LYS A 281 -11.67 45.74 -16.33
N VAL A 282 -12.70 44.90 -16.44
CA VAL A 282 -12.56 43.50 -16.87
C VAL A 282 -12.00 43.42 -18.29
N ASN A 283 -12.58 44.21 -19.23
CA ASN A 283 -12.15 44.23 -20.63
C ASN A 283 -10.68 44.71 -20.75
N LYS A 284 -10.31 45.72 -19.94
CA LYS A 284 -8.96 46.25 -19.87
C LYS A 284 -7.93 45.18 -19.37
N ALA A 285 -8.31 44.36 -18.39
CA ALA A 285 -7.46 43.30 -17.87
C ALA A 285 -7.06 42.28 -18.96
N PHE A 286 -7.96 41.96 -19.88
CA PHE A 286 -7.63 41.12 -21.03
C PHE A 286 -6.62 41.81 -21.96
N ILE A 287 -6.86 43.06 -22.34
CA ILE A 287 -6.00 43.77 -23.30
C ILE A 287 -4.58 44.00 -22.76
N GLU A 288 -4.46 44.31 -21.47
CA GLU A 288 -3.18 44.65 -20.86
C GLU A 288 -2.39 43.40 -20.40
N ARG A 289 -3.08 42.28 -20.06
CA ARG A 289 -2.48 41.14 -19.37
C ARG A 289 -2.83 39.76 -19.93
N ASN A 290 -3.63 39.74 -21.01
CA ASN A 290 -4.23 38.50 -21.56
C ASN A 290 -5.02 37.69 -20.50
N TYR A 291 -5.48 38.35 -19.42
CA TYR A 291 -6.21 37.67 -18.36
C TYR A 291 -7.69 37.55 -18.70
N ILE A 292 -8.14 36.38 -19.07
CA ILE A 292 -9.53 36.07 -19.36
C ILE A 292 -9.84 34.61 -19.02
N TYR A 293 -10.90 34.41 -18.23
CA TYR A 293 -11.58 33.12 -18.11
C TYR A 293 -12.75 33.08 -19.10
N PRO A 294 -13.18 31.88 -19.55
CA PRO A 294 -14.29 31.77 -20.53
C PRO A 294 -15.53 32.54 -20.12
N TYR A 295 -15.89 32.57 -18.82
CA TYR A 295 -17.06 33.27 -18.35
C TYR A 295 -16.88 34.80 -18.29
N LEU A 296 -15.66 35.33 -18.24
CA LEU A 296 -15.41 36.79 -18.28
C LEU A 296 -15.68 37.38 -19.67
N ARG A 297 -15.72 36.56 -20.72
CA ARG A 297 -16.04 36.93 -22.08
C ARG A 297 -17.35 37.67 -22.20
N GLU A 298 -18.33 37.33 -21.36
CA GLU A 298 -19.64 37.96 -21.28
C GLU A 298 -19.54 39.48 -21.01
N SER A 299 -18.47 39.96 -20.36
CA SER A 299 -18.27 41.40 -20.13
C SER A 299 -18.16 42.21 -21.43
N PHE A 300 -17.57 41.63 -22.50
CA PHE A 300 -17.48 42.25 -23.80
C PHE A 300 -18.85 42.31 -24.49
N GLU A 301 -19.62 41.22 -24.43
CA GLU A 301 -20.96 41.18 -25.02
C GLU A 301 -21.87 42.23 -24.39
N ILE A 302 -21.90 42.30 -23.05
CA ILE A 302 -22.68 43.32 -22.34
C ILE A 302 -22.21 44.75 -22.70
N THR A 303 -20.87 44.93 -22.84
CA THR A 303 -20.31 46.22 -23.23
C THR A 303 -20.73 46.65 -24.64
N ILE A 304 -20.74 45.70 -25.59
CA ILE A 304 -21.18 45.92 -26.98
C ILE A 304 -22.67 46.30 -26.99
N ASP A 305 -23.53 45.57 -26.26
CA ASP A 305 -24.97 45.83 -26.19
C ASP A 305 -25.26 47.17 -25.54
N TYR A 306 -24.49 47.54 -24.51
CA TYR A 306 -24.60 48.86 -23.91
C TYR A 306 -24.32 49.99 -24.91
N TYR A 307 -23.18 50.00 -25.59
CA TYR A 307 -22.82 51.03 -26.57
C TYR A 307 -23.75 51.03 -27.80
N LYS A 308 -24.29 49.87 -28.15
CA LYS A 308 -25.35 49.79 -29.16
C LYS A 308 -26.61 50.55 -28.71
N SER A 309 -27.02 50.45 -27.43
CA SER A 309 -28.17 51.15 -26.90
C SER A 309 -27.94 52.65 -26.79
N GLU A 310 -26.68 53.08 -26.62
CA GLU A 310 -26.27 54.50 -26.58
C GLU A 310 -26.02 55.10 -27.98
N ASN A 311 -26.17 54.29 -29.06
CA ASN A 311 -25.85 54.64 -30.43
C ASN A 311 -24.39 55.09 -30.65
N ASP A 312 -23.45 54.66 -29.81
CA ASP A 312 -22.02 54.91 -29.98
C ASP A 312 -21.40 53.79 -30.86
N LEU A 313 -21.46 54.00 -32.16
CA LEU A 313 -20.94 53.05 -33.14
C LEU A 313 -19.42 52.83 -33.05
N GLN A 314 -18.65 53.87 -32.65
CA GLN A 314 -17.18 53.73 -32.53
C GLN A 314 -16.81 52.84 -31.35
N ALA A 315 -17.40 53.10 -30.19
CA ALA A 315 -17.18 52.27 -29.02
C ALA A 315 -17.69 50.84 -29.27
N GLN A 316 -18.85 50.65 -29.89
CA GLN A 316 -19.38 49.35 -30.26
C GLN A 316 -18.39 48.57 -31.13
N LEU A 317 -17.87 49.15 -32.22
CA LEU A 317 -16.89 48.51 -33.10
C LEU A 317 -15.63 48.14 -32.36
N LYS A 318 -15.09 49.04 -31.53
CA LYS A 318 -13.89 48.76 -30.70
C LYS A 318 -14.06 47.52 -29.83
N TYR A 319 -15.20 47.37 -29.14
CA TYR A 319 -15.40 46.22 -28.26
C TYR A 319 -15.74 44.92 -29.02
N ILE A 320 -16.31 45.00 -30.23
CA ILE A 320 -16.42 43.85 -31.16
C ILE A 320 -15.03 43.34 -31.52
N ASP A 321 -14.10 44.23 -31.92
CA ASP A 321 -12.73 43.82 -32.24
C ASP A 321 -12.02 43.18 -31.05
N GLN A 322 -12.20 43.72 -29.84
CA GLN A 322 -11.63 43.13 -28.63
C GLN A 322 -12.25 41.76 -28.30
N LEU A 323 -13.57 41.59 -28.49
CA LEU A 323 -14.24 40.31 -28.31
C LEU A 323 -13.71 39.26 -29.29
N LEU A 324 -13.51 39.61 -30.56
CA LEU A 324 -12.93 38.70 -31.54
C LEU A 324 -11.49 38.25 -31.17
N LEU A 325 -10.68 39.16 -30.62
CA LEU A 325 -9.36 38.82 -30.08
C LEU A 325 -9.48 37.86 -28.87
N ALA A 326 -10.41 38.13 -27.95
CA ALA A 326 -10.68 37.30 -26.79
C ALA A 326 -11.13 35.90 -27.21
N ASP A 327 -12.04 35.80 -28.20
CA ASP A 327 -12.53 34.52 -28.74
C ASP A 327 -11.42 33.71 -29.38
N LYS A 328 -10.56 34.34 -30.16
CA LYS A 328 -9.38 33.68 -30.75
C LYS A 328 -8.44 33.14 -29.66
N TYR A 329 -8.16 33.91 -28.64
CA TYR A 329 -7.31 33.54 -27.53
C TYR A 329 -7.92 32.35 -26.74
N LEU A 330 -9.18 32.43 -26.36
CA LEU A 330 -9.89 31.37 -25.62
C LEU A 330 -9.98 30.09 -26.43
N THR A 331 -10.31 30.16 -27.72
CA THR A 331 -10.42 28.97 -28.59
C THR A 331 -9.09 28.24 -28.72
N ASN A 332 -8.00 28.98 -28.93
CA ASN A 332 -6.67 28.39 -29.05
C ASN A 332 -6.23 27.71 -27.74
N ASN A 333 -6.42 28.38 -26.60
CA ASN A 333 -6.09 27.82 -25.30
C ASN A 333 -6.96 26.61 -24.96
N TYR A 334 -8.28 26.70 -25.17
CA TYR A 334 -9.19 25.60 -24.90
C TYR A 334 -8.82 24.33 -25.69
N LYS A 335 -8.63 24.47 -27.01
CA LYS A 335 -8.26 23.34 -27.89
C LYS A 335 -6.96 22.66 -27.43
N TYR A 336 -5.97 23.47 -27.08
CA TYR A 336 -4.67 22.96 -26.61
C TYR A 336 -4.79 22.27 -25.24
N LEU A 337 -5.32 22.96 -24.24
CA LEU A 337 -5.41 22.49 -22.86
C LEU A 337 -6.31 21.25 -22.74
N TYR A 338 -7.45 21.25 -23.46
CA TYR A 338 -8.35 20.08 -23.49
C TYR A 338 -7.65 18.83 -23.99
N GLY A 339 -6.99 18.95 -25.15
CA GLY A 339 -6.31 17.83 -25.77
C GLY A 339 -5.18 17.27 -24.88
N ARG A 340 -4.41 18.16 -24.26
CA ARG A 340 -3.27 17.78 -23.39
C ARG A 340 -3.73 17.14 -22.09
N ILE A 341 -4.71 17.73 -21.40
CA ILE A 341 -5.19 17.21 -20.13
C ILE A 341 -5.84 15.84 -20.29
N HIS A 342 -6.70 15.69 -21.32
CA HIS A 342 -7.37 14.42 -21.58
C HIS A 342 -6.37 13.32 -21.97
N LYS A 343 -5.46 13.60 -22.90
CA LYS A 343 -4.50 12.61 -23.40
C LYS A 343 -3.42 12.24 -22.39
N GLU A 344 -2.84 13.22 -21.71
CA GLU A 344 -1.62 12.99 -20.95
C GLU A 344 -1.81 12.91 -19.44
N TYR A 345 -2.90 13.46 -18.91
CA TYR A 345 -3.20 13.33 -17.48
C TYR A 345 -4.30 12.30 -17.22
N ASP A 346 -5.50 12.51 -17.76
CA ASP A 346 -6.64 11.66 -17.42
C ASP A 346 -6.47 10.22 -17.96
N THR A 347 -6.02 10.06 -19.20
CA THR A 347 -5.78 8.73 -19.78
C THR A 347 -4.64 8.00 -19.07
N LYS A 348 -3.53 8.69 -18.74
CA LYS A 348 -2.43 8.06 -17.99
C LYS A 348 -2.85 7.67 -16.57
N LYS A 349 -3.62 8.52 -15.88
CA LYS A 349 -4.17 8.20 -14.56
C LYS A 349 -5.04 6.95 -14.61
N LEU A 350 -5.90 6.82 -15.64
CA LEU A 350 -6.73 5.62 -15.85
C LEU A 350 -5.88 4.37 -16.15
N LEU A 351 -4.85 4.49 -16.97
CA LEU A 351 -3.93 3.38 -17.27
C LEU A 351 -3.16 2.94 -16.02
N HIS A 352 -2.70 3.88 -15.20
CA HIS A 352 -2.06 3.56 -13.93
C HIS A 352 -3.03 2.85 -12.98
N ALA A 353 -4.23 3.39 -12.78
CA ALA A 353 -5.25 2.77 -11.96
C ALA A 353 -5.63 1.36 -12.44
N LYS A 354 -5.76 1.18 -13.76
CA LYS A 354 -5.97 -0.15 -14.37
C LYS A 354 -4.82 -1.11 -14.03
N GLY A 355 -3.57 -0.65 -14.15
CA GLY A 355 -2.39 -1.46 -13.82
C GLY A 355 -2.37 -1.91 -12.35
N GLU A 356 -2.73 -1.03 -11.42
CA GLU A 356 -2.84 -1.37 -10.00
C GLU A 356 -3.95 -2.40 -9.72
N ILE A 357 -5.11 -2.23 -10.35
CA ILE A 357 -6.21 -3.21 -10.25
C ILE A 357 -5.77 -4.57 -10.81
N GLU A 358 -5.11 -4.60 -11.97
CA GLU A 358 -4.61 -5.84 -12.57
C GLU A 358 -3.57 -6.55 -11.68
N LYS A 359 -2.68 -5.79 -11.02
CA LYS A 359 -1.73 -6.35 -10.03
C LYS A 359 -2.46 -6.97 -8.84
N SER A 360 -3.45 -6.25 -8.29
CA SER A 360 -4.27 -6.74 -7.17
C SER A 360 -5.00 -8.03 -7.53
N LEU A 361 -5.64 -8.08 -8.70
CA LEU A 361 -6.33 -9.28 -9.20
C LEU A 361 -5.38 -10.47 -9.44
N ARG A 362 -4.16 -10.21 -9.95
CA ARG A 362 -3.14 -11.27 -10.10
C ARG A 362 -2.72 -11.82 -8.75
N PHE A 363 -2.51 -10.96 -7.76
CA PHE A 363 -2.14 -11.36 -6.41
C PHE A 363 -3.25 -12.19 -5.75
N GLU A 364 -4.50 -11.77 -5.85
CA GLU A 364 -5.67 -12.51 -5.36
C GLU A 364 -5.79 -13.88 -6.03
N LYS A 365 -5.61 -13.93 -7.36
CA LYS A 365 -5.61 -15.20 -8.11
C LYS A 365 -4.49 -16.14 -7.66
N GLN A 366 -3.29 -15.63 -7.40
CA GLN A 366 -2.17 -16.43 -6.87
C GLN A 366 -2.48 -16.97 -5.48
N GLN A 367 -3.05 -16.16 -4.58
CA GLN A 367 -3.47 -16.62 -3.25
C GLN A 367 -4.53 -17.72 -3.35
N ASN A 368 -5.51 -17.57 -4.22
CA ASN A 368 -6.56 -18.58 -4.43
C ASN A 368 -5.97 -19.91 -4.94
N ILE A 369 -4.98 -19.87 -5.85
CA ILE A 369 -4.28 -21.06 -6.33
C ILE A 369 -3.52 -21.74 -5.18
N ILE A 370 -2.79 -20.99 -4.36
CA ILE A 370 -2.08 -21.52 -3.18
C ILE A 370 -3.08 -22.18 -2.22
N PHE A 371 -4.22 -21.55 -1.98
CA PHE A 371 -5.26 -22.09 -1.10
C PHE A 371 -5.85 -23.40 -1.62
N ILE A 372 -6.08 -23.50 -2.94
CA ILE A 372 -6.54 -24.74 -3.59
C ILE A 372 -5.50 -25.86 -3.45
N ILE A 373 -4.21 -25.54 -3.62
CA ILE A 373 -3.12 -26.51 -3.45
C ILE A 373 -3.07 -27.02 -2.00
N LEU A 374 -3.20 -26.10 -1.02
CA LEU A 374 -3.23 -26.48 0.40
C LEU A 374 -4.40 -27.42 0.73
N ILE A 375 -5.59 -27.13 0.19
CA ILE A 375 -6.76 -28.00 0.35
C ILE A 375 -6.51 -29.37 -0.29
N ALA A 376 -5.94 -29.41 -1.48
CA ALA A 376 -5.62 -30.68 -2.15
C ALA A 376 -4.62 -31.52 -1.36
N ILE A 377 -3.59 -30.91 -0.77
CA ILE A 377 -2.62 -31.59 0.10
C ILE A 377 -3.32 -32.13 1.35
N LEU A 378 -4.20 -31.36 1.96
CA LEU A 378 -4.95 -31.75 3.15
C LEU A 378 -5.89 -32.94 2.86
N LEU A 379 -6.57 -32.92 1.72
CA LEU A 379 -7.43 -34.02 1.27
C LEU A 379 -6.62 -35.29 0.96
N ALA A 380 -5.45 -35.15 0.32
CA ALA A 380 -4.55 -36.27 0.07
C ALA A 380 -4.05 -36.89 1.39
N TRP A 381 -3.67 -36.05 2.36
CA TRP A 381 -3.27 -36.50 3.69
C TRP A 381 -4.41 -37.23 4.43
N LEU A 382 -5.62 -36.70 4.37
CA LEU A 382 -6.80 -37.33 4.95
C LEU A 382 -7.09 -38.69 4.29
N GLY A 383 -7.01 -38.73 2.96
CA GLY A 383 -7.14 -39.99 2.20
C GLY A 383 -6.11 -41.03 2.61
N TYR A 384 -4.85 -40.60 2.77
CA TYR A 384 -3.79 -41.50 3.28
C TYR A 384 -4.08 -42.01 4.70
N MET A 385 -4.56 -41.14 5.58
CA MET A 385 -4.94 -41.54 6.95
C MET A 385 -6.07 -42.58 6.97
N ILE A 386 -7.10 -42.38 6.15
CA ILE A 386 -8.22 -43.32 6.00
C ILE A 386 -7.72 -44.66 5.43
N TYR A 387 -6.89 -44.62 4.38
CA TYR A 387 -6.29 -45.82 3.79
C TYR A 387 -5.49 -46.63 4.83
N LYS A 388 -4.61 -45.97 5.57
CA LYS A 388 -3.78 -46.61 6.61
C LYS A 388 -4.62 -47.16 7.76
N SER A 389 -5.67 -46.45 8.14
CA SER A 389 -6.60 -46.95 9.16
C SER A 389 -7.32 -48.22 8.70
N ARG A 390 -7.78 -48.26 7.44
CA ARG A 390 -8.44 -49.46 6.86
C ARG A 390 -7.45 -50.65 6.76
N GLU A 391 -6.20 -50.40 6.39
CA GLU A 391 -5.15 -51.41 6.34
C GLU A 391 -4.89 -52.00 7.73
N ASN A 392 -4.76 -51.16 8.74
CA ASN A 392 -4.55 -51.60 10.12
C ASN A 392 -5.72 -52.42 10.66
N LYS A 393 -6.98 -52.04 10.33
CA LYS A 393 -8.17 -52.84 10.68
C LYS A 393 -8.18 -54.22 10.02
N ARG A 394 -7.75 -54.32 8.74
CA ARG A 394 -7.61 -55.57 8.04
C ARG A 394 -6.55 -56.48 8.71
N LYS A 395 -5.42 -55.91 9.13
CA LYS A 395 -4.37 -56.63 9.87
C LYS A 395 -4.87 -57.13 11.22
N PHE A 396 -5.60 -56.27 11.96
CA PHE A 396 -6.21 -56.65 13.22
C PHE A 396 -7.18 -57.86 13.04
N LYS A 397 -8.09 -57.77 12.07
CA LYS A 397 -9.09 -58.84 11.82
C LYS A 397 -8.38 -60.16 11.49
N ARG A 398 -7.39 -60.17 10.60
CA ARG A 398 -6.57 -61.36 10.26
C ARG A 398 -5.85 -61.97 11.47
N LEU A 399 -5.35 -61.13 12.36
CA LEU A 399 -4.71 -61.55 13.60
C LEU A 399 -5.68 -62.26 14.52
N MET A 400 -6.88 -61.70 14.69
CA MET A 400 -7.92 -62.30 15.53
C MET A 400 -8.38 -63.64 14.97
N GLU A 401 -8.61 -63.76 13.66
CA GLU A 401 -8.97 -65.00 12.98
C GLU A 401 -7.88 -66.09 13.09
N ARG A 402 -6.57 -65.74 12.85
CA ARG A 402 -5.45 -66.66 12.98
C ARG A 402 -5.31 -67.22 14.40
N LYS A 403 -5.46 -66.37 15.41
CA LYS A 403 -5.38 -66.78 16.81
C LYS A 403 -6.55 -67.68 17.23
N ALA A 404 -7.77 -67.45 16.68
CA ALA A 404 -8.90 -68.32 16.88
C ALA A 404 -8.69 -69.72 16.26
N GLN A 405 -8.04 -69.79 15.09
CA GLN A 405 -7.68 -71.06 14.44
C GLN A 405 -6.50 -71.78 15.11
N GLN A 406 -5.49 -71.06 15.63
CA GLN A 406 -4.39 -71.69 16.37
C GLN A 406 -4.84 -72.41 17.62
N VAL A 407 -5.85 -71.94 18.33
CA VAL A 407 -6.45 -72.59 19.48
C VAL A 407 -7.11 -73.94 19.08
N LYS A 408 -7.62 -74.05 17.84
CA LYS A 408 -8.21 -75.28 17.31
C LYS A 408 -7.16 -76.29 16.77
N LEU A 409 -6.03 -75.77 16.19
CA LEU A 409 -5.02 -76.58 15.52
C LEU A 409 -3.91 -77.12 16.44
N THR A 410 -3.73 -76.56 17.64
CA THR A 410 -2.75 -77.08 18.62
C THR A 410 -3.12 -78.47 19.16
N ALA A 411 -4.32 -78.94 18.92
CA ALA A 411 -4.75 -80.32 19.24
C ALA A 411 -4.30 -81.36 18.20
N GLU A 412 -4.02 -80.96 16.93
CA GLU A 412 -3.78 -81.96 15.84
C GLU A 412 -2.33 -81.96 15.28
N ALA A 413 -1.47 -80.95 15.59
CA ALA A 413 -0.17 -80.81 14.91
C ALA A 413 1.06 -81.38 15.66
N LYS A 414 0.87 -82.24 16.64
CA LYS A 414 1.98 -82.89 17.36
C LYS A 414 2.67 -84.07 16.64
N LEU A 415 2.33 -84.34 15.40
CA LEU A 415 2.87 -85.46 14.63
C LEU A 415 3.28 -85.06 13.21
N LYS A 416 4.44 -84.49 13.00
CA LYS A 416 5.32 -84.68 11.83
C LYS A 416 6.39 -83.60 11.83
N ASN A 417 7.60 -83.97 12.31
CA ASN A 417 8.81 -83.45 11.71
C ASN A 417 9.95 -84.44 11.99
N THR A 418 10.29 -85.10 10.95
CA THR A 418 11.42 -86.03 10.91
C THR A 418 12.73 -85.31 10.64
N ASP A 419 13.62 -85.58 11.49
CA ASP A 419 15.09 -85.64 11.48
C ASP A 419 15.93 -85.05 10.34
N THR A 420 16.58 -83.93 10.66
CA THR A 420 17.76 -83.43 9.89
C THR A 420 18.76 -82.61 10.74
N LEU A 421 18.65 -82.63 12.05
CA LEU A 421 19.63 -81.97 12.92
C LEU A 421 20.72 -82.99 13.30
N LYS A 422 21.97 -82.81 12.83
CA LYS A 422 23.14 -83.58 13.30
C LYS A 422 23.43 -83.20 14.77
N MET A 423 22.75 -83.85 15.69
CA MET A 423 22.84 -83.66 17.13
C MET A 423 22.46 -84.99 17.81
N ASN A 424 23.03 -85.25 18.98
CA ASN A 424 22.64 -86.43 19.77
C ASN A 424 21.14 -86.40 20.02
N PRO A 425 20.36 -87.45 19.67
CA PRO A 425 18.90 -87.52 19.82
C PRO A 425 18.40 -87.26 21.24
N GLU A 426 19.12 -87.78 22.24
CA GLU A 426 18.76 -87.59 23.65
C GLU A 426 18.84 -86.15 24.10
N VAL A 427 19.90 -85.43 23.68
CA VAL A 427 20.05 -83.96 23.97
C VAL A 427 18.99 -83.13 23.27
N LYS A 428 18.62 -83.49 22.01
CA LYS A 428 17.56 -82.87 21.27
C LYS A 428 16.21 -83.04 21.99
N ALA A 429 15.88 -84.26 22.39
CA ALA A 429 14.63 -84.59 23.13
C ALA A 429 14.57 -83.84 24.47
N SER A 430 15.67 -83.77 25.21
CA SER A 430 15.78 -83.06 26.47
C SER A 430 15.52 -81.53 26.27
N ILE A 431 16.14 -80.94 25.27
CA ILE A 431 15.94 -79.51 24.99
C ILE A 431 14.46 -79.23 24.56
N LEU A 432 13.88 -80.09 23.73
CA LEU A 432 12.49 -79.98 23.32
C LEU A 432 11.54 -80.05 24.52
N LYS A 433 11.73 -80.96 25.43
CA LYS A 433 10.98 -81.14 26.67
C LYS A 433 11.09 -79.84 27.55
N HIS A 434 12.29 -79.27 27.62
CA HIS A 434 12.50 -78.05 28.37
C HIS A 434 11.84 -76.83 27.71
N LEU A 435 11.81 -76.77 26.38
CA LEU A 435 11.11 -75.72 25.64
C LEU A 435 9.60 -75.83 25.84
N ASP A 436 8.99 -77.00 25.77
CA ASP A 436 7.59 -77.26 26.02
C ASP A 436 7.20 -76.86 27.45
N ASN A 437 8.02 -77.18 28.45
CA ASN A 437 7.84 -76.72 29.84
C ASN A 437 8.03 -75.22 30.00
N PHE A 438 8.93 -74.60 29.24
CA PHE A 438 9.15 -73.15 29.26
C PHE A 438 7.95 -72.40 28.67
N GLU A 439 7.36 -72.90 27.61
CA GLU A 439 6.19 -72.36 26.96
C GLU A 439 4.95 -72.46 27.87
N SER A 440 4.80 -73.58 28.58
CA SER A 440 3.60 -73.84 29.43
C SER A 440 3.68 -73.18 30.82
N SER A 441 4.87 -72.83 31.31
CA SER A 441 5.10 -72.35 32.69
C SER A 441 5.18 -70.84 32.85
N GLU A 442 4.91 -70.08 31.79
CA GLU A 442 5.00 -68.60 31.78
C GLU A 442 6.39 -68.06 32.21
N LYS A 443 7.40 -68.91 32.35
CA LYS A 443 8.79 -68.52 32.74
C LYS A 443 9.44 -67.60 31.71
N PHE A 444 8.88 -67.48 30.49
CA PHE A 444 9.29 -66.57 29.47
C PHE A 444 8.98 -65.11 29.84
N LEU A 445 8.10 -64.82 30.77
CA LEU A 445 7.78 -63.45 31.27
C LEU A 445 8.87 -62.87 32.16
N GLU A 446 9.80 -63.71 32.62
CA GLU A 446 10.93 -63.22 33.45
C GLU A 446 11.65 -62.08 32.76
N LYS A 447 11.88 -61.00 33.51
CA LYS A 447 12.54 -59.79 32.99
C LYS A 447 14.00 -60.12 32.60
N GLY A 448 14.35 -59.74 31.38
CA GLY A 448 15.73 -59.92 30.88
C GLY A 448 16.12 -61.36 30.59
N ILE A 449 15.16 -62.26 30.29
CA ILE A 449 15.43 -63.59 29.78
C ILE A 449 16.15 -63.52 28.41
N THR A 450 17.25 -64.19 28.29
CA THR A 450 18.08 -64.23 27.07
C THR A 450 18.46 -65.64 26.73
N LEU A 451 18.91 -65.90 25.49
CA LEU A 451 19.31 -67.18 25.05
C LEU A 451 20.42 -67.85 25.96
N PRO A 452 21.43 -67.09 26.45
CA PRO A 452 22.38 -67.63 27.41
C PRO A 452 21.76 -68.09 28.74
N LYS A 453 20.82 -67.27 29.28
CA LYS A 453 20.05 -67.61 30.49
C LYS A 453 19.17 -68.86 30.27
N LEU A 454 18.56 -68.93 29.10
CA LEU A 454 17.73 -70.09 28.72
C LEU A 454 18.59 -71.39 28.60
N ALA A 455 19.73 -71.28 27.95
CA ALA A 455 20.65 -72.40 27.84
C ALA A 455 21.16 -72.91 29.21
N LYS A 456 21.47 -72.01 30.14
CA LYS A 456 21.82 -72.32 31.53
C LYS A 456 20.66 -73.03 32.26
N LYS A 457 19.41 -72.53 32.10
CA LYS A 457 18.20 -73.13 32.69
C LYS A 457 17.93 -74.53 32.14
N PHE A 458 18.29 -74.81 30.89
CA PHE A 458 18.14 -76.13 30.24
C PHE A 458 19.34 -77.01 30.45
N ASN A 459 20.31 -76.58 31.20
CA ASN A 459 21.56 -77.29 31.42
C ASN A 459 22.19 -77.77 30.11
N SER A 460 22.22 -76.87 29.10
CA SER A 460 22.65 -77.18 27.73
C SER A 460 23.49 -76.07 27.13
N ASN A 461 24.12 -76.34 25.99
CA ASN A 461 24.96 -75.39 25.26
C ASN A 461 24.08 -74.39 24.50
N ILE A 462 24.49 -73.11 24.53
CA ILE A 462 23.78 -72.00 23.82
C ILE A 462 23.57 -72.33 22.33
N VAL A 463 24.56 -72.89 21.66
CA VAL A 463 24.50 -73.27 20.24
C VAL A 463 23.43 -74.35 20.00
N TYR A 464 23.32 -75.30 20.87
CA TYR A 464 22.35 -76.40 20.77
C TYR A 464 20.92 -75.87 20.99
N VAL A 465 20.70 -75.07 22.02
CA VAL A 465 19.40 -74.47 22.29
C VAL A 465 18.97 -73.55 21.13
N SER A 466 19.91 -72.77 20.60
CA SER A 466 19.62 -71.90 19.44
C SER A 466 19.23 -72.71 18.20
N LYS A 467 19.99 -73.78 17.88
CA LYS A 467 19.71 -74.67 16.74
C LYS A 467 18.34 -75.34 16.88
N VAL A 468 18.05 -75.89 18.07
CA VAL A 468 16.76 -76.54 18.33
C VAL A 468 15.58 -75.56 18.21
N ILE A 469 15.69 -74.34 18.79
CA ILE A 469 14.66 -73.28 18.63
C ILE A 469 14.47 -72.94 17.15
N SER A 470 15.58 -72.69 16.44
CA SER A 470 15.53 -72.34 15.03
C SER A 470 14.88 -73.39 14.16
N HIS A 471 15.18 -74.66 14.44
CA HIS A 471 14.65 -75.78 13.69
C HIS A 471 13.20 -76.16 14.09
N SER A 472 12.93 -76.25 15.39
CA SER A 472 11.61 -76.70 15.87
C SER A 472 10.54 -75.59 15.92
N ARG A 473 10.94 -74.32 16.02
CA ARG A 473 10.04 -73.20 16.08
C ARG A 473 10.17 -72.23 14.88
N LEU A 474 11.09 -72.54 13.96
CA LEU A 474 11.34 -71.79 12.73
C LEU A 474 11.59 -70.25 12.95
N LYS A 475 12.16 -69.92 14.11
CA LYS A 475 12.40 -68.54 14.53
C LYS A 475 13.78 -68.37 15.14
N LYS A 476 14.38 -67.17 15.02
CA LYS A 476 15.57 -66.82 15.81
C LYS A 476 15.19 -66.81 17.30
N SER A 477 16.12 -67.21 18.18
CA SER A 477 15.84 -67.32 19.60
C SER A 477 15.32 -66.07 20.28
N THR A 478 15.78 -64.88 19.87
CA THR A 478 15.26 -63.59 20.37
C THR A 478 13.83 -63.32 19.90
N ASP A 479 13.52 -63.63 18.65
CA ASP A 479 12.18 -63.46 18.09
C ASP A 479 11.20 -64.45 18.73
N TYR A 480 11.65 -65.68 18.96
CA TYR A 480 10.90 -66.72 19.62
C TYR A 480 10.46 -66.28 21.05
N ILE A 481 11.40 -65.80 21.87
CA ILE A 481 11.09 -65.34 23.23
C ILE A 481 10.17 -64.11 23.18
N ASN A 482 10.43 -63.17 22.27
CA ASN A 482 9.59 -62.00 22.14
C ASN A 482 8.17 -62.34 21.67
N ASP A 483 8.05 -63.27 20.73
CA ASP A 483 6.72 -63.71 20.24
C ASP A 483 5.92 -64.39 21.33
N LEU A 484 6.51 -65.25 22.18
CA LEU A 484 5.81 -65.82 23.34
C LEU A 484 5.27 -64.75 24.28
N LYS A 485 6.10 -63.73 24.57
CA LYS A 485 5.70 -62.59 25.40
C LYS A 485 4.54 -61.79 24.80
N ILE A 486 4.59 -61.56 23.49
CA ILE A 486 3.58 -60.78 22.79
C ILE A 486 2.29 -61.63 22.65
N ASP A 487 2.41 -62.91 22.37
CA ASP A 487 1.24 -63.82 22.30
C ASP A 487 0.50 -63.89 23.64
N TRP A 488 1.26 -63.96 24.75
CA TRP A 488 0.66 -63.89 26.10
C TRP A 488 -0.06 -62.54 26.36
N ILE A 489 0.58 -61.42 26.02
CA ILE A 489 -0.08 -60.11 26.15
C ILE A 489 -1.35 -60.03 25.32
N ILE A 490 -1.39 -60.58 24.12
CA ILE A 490 -2.57 -60.59 23.27
C ILE A 490 -3.71 -61.40 23.95
N ILE A 491 -3.38 -62.55 24.58
CA ILE A 491 -4.32 -63.35 25.34
C ILE A 491 -4.86 -62.56 26.54
N GLN A 492 -3.95 -61.94 27.32
CA GLN A 492 -4.35 -61.14 28.48
C GLN A 492 -5.24 -59.95 28.07
N LEU A 493 -4.93 -59.28 26.98
CA LEU A 493 -5.77 -58.18 26.45
C LEU A 493 -7.17 -58.65 26.03
N ARG A 494 -7.28 -59.88 25.52
CA ARG A 494 -8.58 -60.48 25.16
C ARG A 494 -9.42 -60.89 26.38
N GLU A 495 -8.82 -61.57 27.34
CA GLU A 495 -9.51 -62.17 28.46
C GLU A 495 -9.67 -61.27 29.67
N ASN A 496 -8.68 -60.38 29.91
CA ASN A 496 -8.67 -59.55 31.10
C ASN A 496 -8.93 -58.05 30.80
N SER A 497 -10.05 -57.53 31.31
CA SER A 497 -10.42 -56.11 31.09
C SER A 497 -9.42 -55.11 31.71
N LYS A 498 -8.73 -55.48 32.79
CA LYS A 498 -7.74 -54.63 33.44
C LYS A 498 -6.55 -54.33 32.52
N PHE A 499 -6.04 -55.34 31.79
CA PHE A 499 -4.91 -55.20 30.86
C PHE A 499 -5.20 -54.22 29.73
N ARG A 500 -6.45 -54.10 29.29
CA ARG A 500 -6.90 -53.15 28.27
C ARG A 500 -6.80 -51.68 28.72
N ASN A 501 -6.62 -51.43 30.00
CA ASN A 501 -6.47 -50.10 30.56
C ASN A 501 -5.01 -49.77 30.94
N TYR A 502 -4.11 -50.73 30.77
CA TYR A 502 -2.69 -50.53 31.04
C TYR A 502 -2.04 -49.65 29.95
N THR A 503 -1.07 -48.85 30.39
CA THR A 503 -0.19 -48.12 29.44
C THR A 503 0.74 -49.13 28.71
N ASN A 504 1.27 -48.72 27.55
CA ASN A 504 2.27 -49.56 26.87
C ASN A 504 3.50 -49.86 27.74
N LYS A 505 3.80 -48.99 28.72
CA LYS A 505 4.85 -49.21 29.70
C LYS A 505 4.47 -50.36 30.63
N ALA A 506 3.32 -50.30 31.25
CA ALA A 506 2.82 -51.34 32.15
C ALA A 506 2.69 -52.69 31.44
N LEU A 507 2.14 -52.72 30.23
CA LEU A 507 2.04 -53.97 29.44
C LEU A 507 3.43 -54.56 29.10
N GLY A 508 4.41 -53.70 28.80
CA GLY A 508 5.78 -54.15 28.56
C GLY A 508 6.45 -54.71 29.83
N GLU A 509 6.19 -54.11 30.98
CA GLU A 509 6.69 -54.55 32.27
C GLU A 509 6.08 -55.92 32.67
N GLU A 510 4.78 -56.08 32.53
CA GLU A 510 4.07 -57.35 32.79
C GLU A 510 4.58 -58.48 31.88
N ALA A 511 4.85 -58.20 30.59
CA ALA A 511 5.42 -59.17 29.67
C ALA A 511 6.93 -59.38 29.84
N GLY A 512 7.56 -58.73 30.84
CA GLY A 512 8.96 -58.87 31.13
C GLY A 512 9.91 -58.25 30.09
N PHE A 513 9.48 -57.21 29.37
CA PHE A 513 10.37 -56.42 28.53
C PHE A 513 11.16 -55.40 29.35
N SER A 514 12.39 -55.12 28.93
CA SER A 514 13.26 -54.17 29.65
C SER A 514 12.89 -52.71 29.43
N THR A 515 12.28 -52.38 28.29
CA THR A 515 11.85 -51.02 27.93
C THR A 515 10.56 -51.03 27.15
N THR A 516 9.76 -49.94 27.29
CA THR A 516 8.53 -49.73 26.50
C THR A 516 8.80 -49.74 24.99
N GLN A 517 9.94 -49.18 24.58
CA GLN A 517 10.30 -49.13 23.16
C GLN A 517 10.56 -50.54 22.59
N HIS A 518 11.20 -51.40 23.37
CA HIS A 518 11.43 -52.80 22.95
C HIS A 518 10.10 -53.55 22.86
N PHE A 519 9.24 -53.39 23.82
CA PHE A 519 7.88 -53.96 23.78
C PHE A 519 7.10 -53.50 22.54
N THR A 520 6.99 -52.18 22.29
CA THR A 520 6.20 -51.66 21.17
C THR A 520 6.75 -52.12 19.82
N ARG A 521 8.09 -52.22 19.69
CA ARG A 521 8.75 -52.72 18.48
C ARG A 521 8.48 -54.22 18.29
N ALA A 522 8.60 -55.05 19.34
CA ALA A 522 8.30 -56.47 19.30
C ALA A 522 6.83 -56.73 18.97
N PHE A 523 5.93 -55.96 19.60
CA PHE A 523 4.48 -56.03 19.32
C PHE A 523 4.15 -55.71 17.85
N TYR A 524 4.73 -54.62 17.35
CA TYR A 524 4.54 -54.24 15.93
C TYR A 524 5.16 -55.28 14.97
N LYS A 525 6.32 -55.83 15.30
CA LYS A 525 6.97 -56.89 14.49
C LYS A 525 6.11 -58.17 14.42
N ASN A 526 5.48 -58.56 15.53
CA ASN A 526 4.62 -59.78 15.61
C ASN A 526 3.26 -59.57 14.96
N THR A 527 2.64 -58.38 15.20
CA THR A 527 1.23 -58.13 14.84
C THR A 527 1.04 -57.28 13.59
N GLY A 528 2.06 -56.51 13.21
CA GLY A 528 2.01 -55.55 12.12
C GLY A 528 1.22 -54.27 12.44
N ILE A 529 0.76 -54.05 13.70
CA ILE A 529 0.05 -52.89 14.19
C ILE A 529 0.54 -52.45 15.56
N SER A 530 0.33 -51.20 15.94
CA SER A 530 0.79 -50.72 17.25
C SER A 530 -0.07 -51.29 18.40
N PRO A 531 0.52 -51.45 19.61
CA PRO A 531 -0.25 -51.89 20.78
C PRO A 531 -1.46 -50.99 21.05
N THR A 532 -1.32 -49.70 20.95
CA THR A 532 -2.41 -48.71 21.18
C THR A 532 -3.57 -48.92 20.20
N PHE A 533 -3.25 -49.09 18.91
CA PHE A 533 -4.27 -49.37 17.90
C PHE A 533 -4.97 -50.71 18.15
N PHE A 534 -4.20 -51.74 18.50
CA PHE A 534 -4.75 -53.06 18.81
C PHE A 534 -5.75 -52.99 19.98
N ILE A 535 -5.38 -52.29 21.06
CA ILE A 535 -6.22 -52.16 22.26
C ILE A 535 -7.50 -51.36 21.91
N GLN A 536 -7.38 -50.29 21.16
CA GLN A 536 -8.55 -49.46 20.75
C GLN A 536 -9.51 -50.29 19.90
N GLU A 537 -9.02 -51.00 18.92
CA GLU A 537 -9.87 -51.83 18.04
C GLU A 537 -10.46 -53.04 18.77
N LEU A 538 -9.68 -53.64 19.70
CA LEU A 538 -10.21 -54.69 20.57
C LEU A 538 -11.36 -54.22 21.48
N LYS A 539 -11.17 -53.07 22.14
CA LYS A 539 -12.24 -52.44 22.94
C LYS A 539 -13.49 -52.21 22.11
N ARG A 540 -13.32 -51.72 20.87
CA ARG A 540 -14.42 -51.47 19.94
C ARG A 540 -15.13 -52.76 19.53
N THR A 541 -14.36 -53.79 19.20
CA THR A 541 -14.90 -55.10 18.78
C THR A 541 -15.68 -55.80 19.92
N ILE A 542 -15.21 -55.67 21.15
CA ILE A 542 -15.90 -56.18 22.33
C ILE A 542 -17.21 -55.40 22.56
N ALA A 543 -17.19 -54.11 22.45
CA ALA A 543 -18.36 -53.25 22.65
C ALA A 543 -19.48 -53.51 21.60
N THR A 544 -19.08 -53.95 20.39
CA THR A 544 -20.05 -54.28 19.31
C THR A 544 -20.49 -55.74 19.29
N GLY A 545 -20.03 -56.57 20.23
CA GLY A 545 -20.41 -58.01 20.30
C GLY A 545 -19.80 -58.86 19.18
N ASN A 546 -18.87 -58.36 18.39
CA ASN A 546 -18.31 -59.00 17.20
C ASN A 546 -16.94 -59.68 17.48
N LEU A 547 -16.67 -60.22 18.64
CA LEU A 547 -15.48 -61.03 18.85
C LEU A 547 -15.61 -62.34 18.09
N PRO A 548 -14.65 -62.67 17.19
CA PRO A 548 -14.64 -63.96 16.51
C PRO A 548 -14.27 -65.11 17.45
#